data_1a46cac124389bf42edcd98f997aae53
#
_entry.id   1a46cac124389bf42edcd98f997aae53
#
_cell.length_a   1.000
_cell.length_b   1.000
_cell.length_c   1.000
_cell.angle_alpha   90.00
_cell.angle_beta   90.00
_cell.angle_gamma   90.00
#
_symmetry.space_group_name_H-M   'P 1'
#
loop_
_entity.id
_entity.type
_entity.pdbx_description
1 polymer ?
#
loop_
_entity_poly.entity_id
_entity_poly.type
_entity_poly.pdbx_seq_one_letter_code
_entity_poly.pdbx_strand_id
1 'polypeptide(L)'
;MEETKKIDYIYVNKMYRYMKNDMQIETFMDKFHFSYSELIGLIELCKIYGKEINIENKNNILVFKKNTPKIINNTKIDINSDVLTHTEIGVVSDTHFGNIHQQLHLVNYFYEEAYNRGITTMLHCGDIVDGNYPNRPEQPRQQFLHNFDEQASYVVDMYPKVKDITTYYILGSHDETHYKNGGATVNEWVSRCRDDMIYLGQDTAVTNINGIKFVMDHPGGGSSQSLSYKPQKRIEILESGHKPKVLLIGHYHKSYFFVYRNVRCIEVPSLCSKTQFQQKQGLSN
;
A
#
# COMPACT_ATOMS: atom_id res chain seq x y z
N MET A 1 38.63 -18.78 20.14
CA MET A 1 37.19 -18.33 20.08
C MET A 1 37.16 -17.22 19.06
N GLU A 2 36.78 -17.56 17.82
CA GLU A 2 36.57 -16.56 16.77
C GLU A 2 35.35 -15.73 17.13
N GLU A 3 35.52 -14.40 17.16
CA GLU A 3 34.43 -13.46 17.27
C GLU A 3 33.50 -13.65 16.03
N THR A 4 32.35 -14.23 16.25
CA THR A 4 31.27 -14.22 15.26
C THR A 4 30.88 -12.77 14.97
N LYS A 5 31.43 -12.19 13.91
CA LYS A 5 31.02 -10.88 13.40
C LYS A 5 29.51 -10.89 13.22
N LYS A 6 28.81 -10.14 14.05
CA LYS A 6 27.39 -9.83 13.82
C LYS A 6 27.29 -9.18 12.44
N ILE A 7 26.81 -9.94 11.46
CA ILE A 7 26.51 -9.43 10.12
C ILE A 7 25.23 -8.61 10.28
N ASP A 8 25.39 -7.30 10.38
CA ASP A 8 24.28 -6.37 10.56
C ASP A 8 23.67 -5.92 9.21
N TYR A 9 22.51 -5.32 9.27
CA TYR A 9 21.81 -4.76 8.12
C TYR A 9 22.67 -3.79 7.29
N ILE A 10 23.53 -3.01 7.97
CA ILE A 10 24.39 -2.00 7.32
C ILE A 10 25.40 -2.70 6.41
N TYR A 11 26.01 -3.78 6.90
CA TYR A 11 26.95 -4.57 6.12
C TYR A 11 26.28 -5.23 4.91
N VAL A 12 25.15 -5.90 5.12
CA VAL A 12 24.38 -6.54 4.03
C VAL A 12 23.96 -5.51 2.98
N ASN A 13 23.48 -4.34 3.40
CA ASN A 13 23.08 -3.27 2.49
C ASN A 13 24.26 -2.71 1.67
N LYS A 14 25.42 -2.59 2.30
CA LYS A 14 26.67 -2.18 1.63
C LYS A 14 27.08 -3.21 0.57
N MET A 15 27.10 -4.49 0.90
CA MET A 15 27.45 -5.57 -0.03
C MET A 15 26.46 -5.66 -1.18
N TYR A 16 25.16 -5.58 -0.90
CA TYR A 16 24.11 -5.56 -1.93
C TYR A 16 24.29 -4.43 -2.94
N ARG A 17 24.76 -3.24 -2.53
CA ARG A 17 25.03 -2.13 -3.44
C ARG A 17 26.18 -2.43 -4.43
N TYR A 18 27.14 -3.23 -4.02
CA TYR A 18 28.26 -3.64 -4.89
C TYR A 18 27.87 -4.73 -5.89
N MET A 19 26.89 -5.59 -5.58
CA MET A 19 26.35 -6.58 -6.49
C MET A 19 25.54 -5.87 -7.58
N LYS A 20 26.09 -5.68 -8.76
CA LYS A 20 25.42 -5.01 -9.90
C LYS A 20 24.78 -6.05 -10.82
N ASN A 21 23.70 -5.67 -11.52
CA ASN A 21 23.13 -6.51 -12.57
C ASN A 21 24.21 -6.84 -13.61
N ASP A 22 24.19 -8.10 -14.04
CA ASP A 22 25.11 -8.65 -15.03
C ASP A 22 26.61 -8.64 -14.61
N MET A 23 26.93 -8.31 -13.35
CA MET A 23 28.27 -8.47 -12.82
C MET A 23 28.54 -9.96 -12.59
N GLN A 24 29.70 -10.44 -13.06
CA GLN A 24 30.15 -11.81 -12.78
C GLN A 24 30.36 -12.03 -11.30
N ILE A 25 29.88 -13.16 -10.77
CA ILE A 25 30.02 -13.46 -9.34
C ILE A 25 31.47 -13.61 -8.89
N GLU A 26 32.32 -14.17 -9.77
CA GLU A 26 33.77 -14.31 -9.52
C GLU A 26 34.41 -12.93 -9.28
N THR A 27 34.08 -11.92 -10.06
CA THR A 27 34.57 -10.55 -9.87
C THR A 27 34.23 -9.98 -8.48
N PHE A 28 33.04 -10.31 -7.98
CA PHE A 28 32.63 -9.90 -6.65
C PHE A 28 33.36 -10.69 -5.58
N MET A 29 33.44 -12.01 -5.75
CA MET A 29 34.12 -12.93 -4.82
C MET A 29 35.59 -12.57 -4.66
N ASP A 30 36.31 -12.34 -5.76
CA ASP A 30 37.70 -11.93 -5.74
C ASP A 30 37.92 -10.60 -5.04
N LYS A 31 37.05 -9.63 -5.34
CA LYS A 31 37.13 -8.28 -4.76
C LYS A 31 36.95 -8.24 -3.25
N PHE A 32 36.07 -9.07 -2.73
CA PHE A 32 35.70 -9.08 -1.32
C PHE A 32 36.18 -10.31 -0.56
N HIS A 33 36.95 -11.18 -1.20
CA HIS A 33 37.52 -12.42 -0.67
C HIS A 33 36.44 -13.36 -0.10
N PHE A 34 35.33 -13.53 -0.86
CA PHE A 34 34.25 -14.45 -0.51
C PHE A 34 34.51 -15.84 -1.12
N SER A 35 34.30 -16.88 -0.35
CA SER A 35 34.01 -18.21 -0.89
C SER A 35 32.61 -18.27 -1.48
N TYR A 36 32.33 -19.26 -2.31
CA TYR A 36 31.00 -19.46 -2.90
C TYR A 36 29.91 -19.64 -1.83
N SER A 37 30.21 -20.39 -0.77
CA SER A 37 29.28 -20.62 0.34
C SER A 37 28.96 -19.33 1.12
N GLU A 38 29.93 -18.46 1.31
CA GLU A 38 29.72 -17.16 1.95
C GLU A 38 28.91 -16.22 1.06
N LEU A 39 29.12 -16.26 -0.26
CA LEU A 39 28.30 -15.53 -1.20
C LEU A 39 26.84 -15.97 -1.16
N ILE A 40 26.57 -17.28 -1.16
CA ILE A 40 25.20 -17.80 -1.03
C ILE A 40 24.58 -17.37 0.30
N GLY A 41 25.31 -17.47 1.40
CA GLY A 41 24.87 -16.97 2.72
C GLY A 41 24.52 -15.48 2.70
N LEU A 42 25.33 -14.66 2.02
CA LEU A 42 25.07 -13.23 1.87
C LEU A 42 23.82 -12.95 1.01
N ILE A 43 23.61 -13.73 -0.05
CA ILE A 43 22.40 -13.63 -0.89
C ILE A 43 21.15 -13.96 -0.09
N GLU A 44 21.18 -15.01 0.74
CA GLU A 44 20.05 -15.35 1.62
C GLU A 44 19.81 -14.26 2.67
N LEU A 45 20.86 -13.69 3.26
CA LEU A 45 20.72 -12.52 4.14
C LEU A 45 20.12 -11.31 3.41
N CYS A 46 20.51 -11.06 2.15
CA CYS A 46 19.89 -10.02 1.34
C CYS A 46 18.37 -10.23 1.21
N LYS A 47 17.93 -11.47 0.96
CA LYS A 47 16.50 -11.81 0.86
C LYS A 47 15.77 -11.60 2.18
N ILE A 48 16.36 -12.02 3.32
CA ILE A 48 15.80 -11.78 4.66
C ILE A 48 15.57 -10.29 4.91
N TYR A 49 16.47 -9.43 4.42
CA TYR A 49 16.35 -7.98 4.52
C TYR A 49 15.56 -7.35 3.34
N GLY A 50 14.74 -8.14 2.63
CA GLY A 50 13.86 -7.66 1.57
C GLY A 50 14.57 -7.20 0.30
N LYS A 51 15.81 -7.68 0.07
CA LYS A 51 16.60 -7.34 -1.12
C LYS A 51 16.69 -8.56 -2.03
N GLU A 52 15.89 -8.56 -3.07
CA GLU A 52 15.91 -9.66 -4.02
C GLU A 52 17.12 -9.59 -4.94
N ILE A 53 17.94 -10.63 -4.87
CA ILE A 53 19.07 -10.86 -5.76
C ILE A 53 19.19 -12.37 -6.01
N ASN A 54 19.43 -12.72 -7.25
CA ASN A 54 19.62 -14.09 -7.70
C ASN A 54 20.92 -14.20 -8.51
N ILE A 55 21.37 -15.43 -8.75
CA ILE A 55 22.43 -15.75 -9.68
C ILE A 55 21.78 -16.36 -10.93
N GLU A 56 22.09 -15.82 -12.09
CA GLU A 56 21.68 -16.34 -13.40
C GLU A 56 22.89 -16.81 -14.17
N ASN A 57 22.71 -17.86 -15.00
CA ASN A 57 23.72 -18.31 -15.96
C ASN A 57 23.47 -17.60 -17.29
N LYS A 58 24.41 -16.77 -17.72
CA LYS A 58 24.41 -16.14 -19.04
C LYS A 58 25.63 -16.61 -19.82
N ASN A 59 25.41 -17.40 -20.87
CA ASN A 59 26.46 -17.93 -21.74
C ASN A 59 27.59 -18.62 -20.95
N ASN A 60 27.24 -19.51 -20.02
CA ASN A 60 28.13 -20.21 -19.10
C ASN A 60 28.89 -19.33 -18.09
N ILE A 61 28.48 -18.09 -17.90
CA ILE A 61 29.02 -17.20 -16.89
C ILE A 61 27.93 -16.94 -15.86
N LEU A 62 28.23 -17.10 -14.57
CA LEU A 62 27.32 -16.79 -13.49
C LEU A 62 27.36 -15.30 -13.18
N VAL A 63 26.22 -14.65 -13.23
CA VAL A 63 26.08 -13.21 -13.00
C VAL A 63 24.99 -12.91 -11.98
N PHE A 64 25.11 -11.76 -11.28
CA PHE A 64 24.04 -11.28 -10.42
C PHE A 64 22.85 -10.77 -11.24
N LYS A 65 21.66 -11.13 -10.80
CA LYS A 65 20.41 -10.55 -11.21
C LYS A 65 19.70 -9.95 -10.01
N LYS A 66 19.68 -8.66 -9.90
CA LYS A 66 18.78 -7.98 -8.98
C LYS A 66 17.39 -7.97 -9.60
N ASN A 67 16.48 -8.61 -8.93
CA ASN A 67 15.11 -8.20 -9.11
C ASN A 67 15.03 -6.84 -8.42
N THR A 68 15.12 -5.77 -9.18
CA THR A 68 14.58 -4.51 -8.72
C THR A 68 13.17 -4.88 -8.28
N PRO A 69 12.74 -4.61 -7.02
CA PRO A 69 11.33 -4.64 -6.75
C PRO A 69 10.78 -3.74 -7.85
N LYS A 70 10.02 -4.32 -8.78
CA LYS A 70 9.17 -3.49 -9.61
C LYS A 70 8.44 -2.68 -8.58
N ILE A 71 8.73 -1.38 -8.52
CA ILE A 71 7.79 -0.45 -7.95
C ILE A 71 6.56 -0.75 -8.78
N ILE A 72 5.67 -1.54 -8.19
CA ILE A 72 4.46 -1.96 -8.88
C ILE A 72 3.57 -0.74 -8.78
N ASN A 73 3.92 0.27 -9.58
CA ASN A 73 3.16 1.49 -9.71
C ASN A 73 1.78 1.24 -10.34
N ASN A 74 1.45 0.00 -10.66
CA ASN A 74 0.13 -0.41 -11.14
C ASN A 74 -0.01 -1.93 -10.98
N THR A 75 -0.31 -2.41 -9.79
CA THR A 75 -0.72 -3.80 -9.64
C THR A 75 -2.05 -3.98 -10.36
N LYS A 76 -2.04 -4.70 -11.45
CA LYS A 76 -3.25 -5.11 -12.14
C LYS A 76 -3.68 -6.44 -11.55
N ILE A 77 -4.79 -6.45 -10.84
CA ILE A 77 -5.41 -7.67 -10.34
C ILE A 77 -6.71 -7.90 -11.07
N ASP A 78 -6.86 -9.08 -11.63
CA ASP A 78 -8.10 -9.55 -12.22
C ASP A 78 -8.88 -10.33 -11.16
N ILE A 79 -10.00 -9.79 -10.71
CA ILE A 79 -10.91 -10.41 -9.76
C ILE A 79 -12.13 -10.87 -10.56
N ASN A 80 -12.28 -12.18 -10.73
CA ASN A 80 -13.39 -12.76 -11.46
C ASN A 80 -14.31 -13.51 -10.50
N SER A 81 -15.61 -13.34 -10.68
CA SER A 81 -16.63 -14.17 -10.03
C SER A 81 -17.42 -14.91 -11.10
N ASP A 82 -18.01 -16.02 -10.73
CA ASP A 82 -18.85 -16.83 -11.63
C ASP A 82 -20.20 -16.17 -11.93
N VAL A 83 -20.51 -15.03 -11.33
CA VAL A 83 -21.77 -14.29 -11.50
C VAL A 83 -21.60 -13.25 -12.61
N LEU A 84 -22.18 -13.52 -13.76
CA LEU A 84 -21.98 -12.71 -14.97
C LEU A 84 -22.88 -11.47 -15.07
N THR A 85 -23.97 -11.36 -14.30
CA THR A 85 -24.98 -10.32 -14.49
C THR A 85 -24.97 -9.21 -13.44
N HIS A 86 -24.49 -9.49 -12.24
CA HIS A 86 -24.46 -8.56 -11.12
C HIS A 86 -23.28 -8.89 -10.20
N THR A 87 -22.53 -7.87 -9.82
CA THR A 87 -21.43 -8.01 -8.85
C THR A 87 -21.50 -6.85 -7.88
N GLU A 88 -21.56 -7.17 -6.59
CA GLU A 88 -21.42 -6.20 -5.51
C GLU A 88 -20.00 -6.23 -4.98
N ILE A 89 -19.44 -5.04 -4.71
CA ILE A 89 -18.15 -4.86 -4.05
C ILE A 89 -18.32 -3.86 -2.92
N GLY A 90 -17.57 -4.04 -1.83
CA GLY A 90 -17.47 -3.03 -0.81
C GLY A 90 -16.33 -2.05 -1.12
N VAL A 91 -16.53 -0.78 -0.80
CA VAL A 91 -15.50 0.25 -0.95
C VAL A 91 -15.43 1.09 0.31
N VAL A 92 -14.23 1.21 0.88
CA VAL A 92 -13.93 2.00 2.07
C VAL A 92 -12.68 2.83 1.86
N SER A 93 -12.47 3.85 2.69
CA SER A 93 -11.27 4.68 2.65
C SER A 93 -11.05 5.39 3.97
N ASP A 94 -9.83 5.87 4.19
CA ASP A 94 -9.51 6.86 5.22
C ASP A 94 -10.01 6.44 6.61
N THR A 95 -9.62 5.24 7.05
CA THR A 95 -9.99 4.69 8.36
C THR A 95 -9.17 5.27 9.51
N HIS A 96 -7.96 5.78 9.23
CA HIS A 96 -7.07 6.46 10.18
C HIS A 96 -6.94 5.74 11.52
N PHE A 97 -6.67 4.43 11.49
CA PHE A 97 -6.47 3.66 12.72
C PHE A 97 -5.28 4.21 13.51
N GLY A 98 -5.47 4.30 14.83
CA GLY A 98 -4.56 4.99 15.73
C GLY A 98 -5.00 6.42 16.09
N ASN A 99 -5.97 7.01 15.37
CA ASN A 99 -6.59 8.28 15.71
C ASN A 99 -7.72 8.07 16.73
N ILE A 100 -7.86 8.98 17.71
CA ILE A 100 -8.96 8.93 18.68
C ILE A 100 -10.34 9.11 18.05
N HIS A 101 -10.40 9.62 16.83
CA HIS A 101 -11.63 9.82 16.04
C HIS A 101 -11.92 8.66 15.07
N GLN A 102 -11.10 7.59 15.07
CA GLN A 102 -11.37 6.39 14.26
C GLN A 102 -12.76 5.81 14.59
N GLN A 103 -13.41 5.24 13.60
CA GLN A 103 -14.75 4.65 13.75
C GLN A 103 -14.72 3.13 13.48
N LEU A 104 -13.88 2.40 14.25
CA LEU A 104 -13.73 0.96 14.10
C LEU A 104 -15.07 0.20 14.11
N HIS A 105 -16.03 0.66 14.92
CA HIS A 105 -17.36 0.07 14.98
C HIS A 105 -18.12 0.16 13.64
N LEU A 106 -17.93 1.25 12.88
CA LEU A 106 -18.54 1.39 11.56
C LEU A 106 -17.81 0.52 10.52
N VAL A 107 -16.47 0.40 10.63
CA VAL A 107 -15.71 -0.50 9.77
C VAL A 107 -16.20 -1.94 9.97
N ASN A 108 -16.33 -2.38 11.22
CA ASN A 108 -16.88 -3.71 11.55
C ASN A 108 -18.29 -3.90 10.99
N TYR A 109 -19.19 -2.95 11.23
CA TYR A 109 -20.55 -2.98 10.73
C TYR A 109 -20.60 -3.08 9.19
N PHE A 110 -19.74 -2.34 8.50
CA PHE A 110 -19.68 -2.37 7.04
C PHE A 110 -19.21 -3.72 6.50
N TYR A 111 -18.25 -4.37 7.18
CA TYR A 111 -17.81 -5.72 6.83
C TYR A 111 -18.85 -6.80 7.15
N GLU A 112 -19.59 -6.65 8.26
CA GLU A 112 -20.72 -7.51 8.59
C GLU A 112 -21.83 -7.41 7.54
N GLU A 113 -22.17 -6.19 7.12
CA GLU A 113 -23.15 -5.96 6.05
C GLU A 113 -22.65 -6.52 4.71
N ALA A 114 -21.37 -6.38 4.40
CA ALA A 114 -20.78 -7.00 3.21
C ALA A 114 -20.93 -8.53 3.23
N TYR A 115 -20.65 -9.15 4.38
CA TYR A 115 -20.83 -10.59 4.55
C TYR A 115 -22.29 -11.03 4.36
N ASN A 116 -23.24 -10.31 4.97
CA ASN A 116 -24.67 -10.58 4.86
C ASN A 116 -25.19 -10.48 3.42
N ARG A 117 -24.56 -9.65 2.60
CA ARG A 117 -24.85 -9.50 1.16
C ARG A 117 -24.12 -10.50 0.28
N GLY A 118 -23.23 -11.31 0.83
CA GLY A 118 -22.38 -12.22 0.06
C GLY A 118 -21.28 -11.50 -0.74
N ILE A 119 -20.90 -10.30 -0.31
CA ILE A 119 -19.77 -9.56 -0.91
C ILE A 119 -18.46 -10.20 -0.44
N THR A 120 -17.61 -10.58 -1.39
CA THR A 120 -16.32 -11.23 -1.12
C THR A 120 -15.13 -10.32 -1.39
N THR A 121 -15.37 -9.17 -2.03
CA THR A 121 -14.33 -8.24 -2.45
C THR A 121 -14.56 -6.87 -1.81
N MET A 122 -13.56 -6.43 -1.04
CA MET A 122 -13.48 -5.09 -0.46
C MET A 122 -12.32 -4.33 -1.07
N LEU A 123 -12.52 -3.06 -1.37
CA LEU A 123 -11.49 -2.14 -1.84
C LEU A 123 -11.28 -1.03 -0.80
N HIS A 124 -10.03 -0.80 -0.38
CA HIS A 124 -9.69 0.29 0.54
C HIS A 124 -8.77 1.30 -0.14
N CYS A 125 -9.25 2.52 -0.29
CA CYS A 125 -8.61 3.56 -1.08
C CYS A 125 -7.54 4.38 -0.30
N GLY A 126 -6.79 3.75 0.61
CA GLY A 126 -5.67 4.36 1.33
C GLY A 126 -6.03 5.04 2.66
N ASP A 127 -5.00 5.49 3.37
CA ASP A 127 -5.06 6.06 4.71
C ASP A 127 -5.71 5.09 5.72
N ILE A 128 -5.13 3.87 5.82
CA ILE A 128 -5.56 2.85 6.79
C ILE A 128 -5.21 3.32 8.20
N VAL A 129 -3.99 3.85 8.40
CA VAL A 129 -3.50 4.37 9.67
C VAL A 129 -3.46 5.89 9.70
N ASP A 130 -3.37 6.47 10.89
CA ASP A 130 -3.27 7.92 11.06
C ASP A 130 -1.87 8.48 10.74
N GLY A 131 -0.88 7.57 10.68
CA GLY A 131 0.49 7.94 10.34
C GLY A 131 1.23 8.70 11.44
N ASN A 132 2.35 9.32 11.06
CA ASN A 132 3.17 10.13 11.96
C ASN A 132 3.70 11.36 11.23
N TYR A 133 3.25 12.55 11.61
CA TYR A 133 3.67 13.83 11.06
C TYR A 133 4.51 14.62 12.07
N PRO A 134 5.85 14.50 12.06
CA PRO A 134 6.73 15.18 13.00
C PRO A 134 6.55 16.71 13.01
N ASN A 135 6.13 17.28 11.89
CA ASN A 135 5.92 18.72 11.73
C ASN A 135 4.51 19.19 12.14
N ARG A 136 3.68 18.32 12.71
CA ARG A 136 2.35 18.65 13.21
C ARG A 136 2.25 18.36 14.70
N PRO A 137 2.68 19.29 15.59
CA PRO A 137 2.80 19.04 17.01
C PRO A 137 1.44 18.78 17.69
N GLU A 138 0.32 19.09 17.05
CA GLU A 138 -1.02 18.79 17.53
C GLU A 138 -1.48 17.36 17.26
N GLN A 139 -0.87 16.66 16.28
CA GLN A 139 -1.31 15.31 15.87
C GLN A 139 -1.16 14.28 17.01
N PRO A 140 -0.07 14.22 17.79
CA PRO A 140 0.05 13.25 18.88
C PRO A 140 -1.07 13.33 19.92
N ARG A 141 -1.72 14.51 20.06
CA ARG A 141 -2.87 14.68 20.96
C ARG A 141 -4.16 14.08 20.43
N GLN A 142 -4.20 13.78 19.13
CA GLN A 142 -5.33 13.15 18.46
C GLN A 142 -5.08 11.67 18.15
N GLN A 143 -3.96 11.14 18.64
CA GLN A 143 -3.57 9.76 18.47
C GLN A 143 -3.52 9.05 19.82
N PHE A 144 -3.91 7.78 19.84
CA PHE A 144 -3.66 6.87 20.96
C PHE A 144 -2.59 5.84 20.59
N LEU A 145 -2.17 5.78 19.32
CA LEU A 145 -1.05 5.01 18.80
C LEU A 145 -0.14 5.94 18.00
N HIS A 146 1.16 5.96 18.31
CA HIS A 146 2.03 7.03 17.85
C HIS A 146 3.11 6.59 16.87
N ASN A 147 3.47 5.32 16.85
CA ASN A 147 4.59 4.80 16.07
C ASN A 147 4.15 3.71 15.09
N PHE A 148 5.10 3.29 14.24
CA PHE A 148 4.87 2.25 13.25
C PHE A 148 4.38 0.94 13.86
N ASP A 149 5.08 0.45 14.88
CA ASP A 149 4.79 -0.87 15.46
C ASP A 149 3.40 -0.92 16.08
N GLU A 150 3.02 0.15 16.80
CA GLU A 150 1.70 0.26 17.41
C GLU A 150 0.58 0.31 16.37
N GLN A 151 0.71 1.17 15.36
CA GLN A 151 -0.33 1.33 14.34
C GLN A 151 -0.42 0.11 13.42
N ALA A 152 0.72 -0.45 13.00
CA ALA A 152 0.73 -1.62 12.15
C ALA A 152 0.18 -2.87 12.86
N SER A 153 0.58 -3.10 14.11
CA SER A 153 0.04 -4.21 14.91
C SER A 153 -1.45 -4.05 15.16
N TYR A 154 -1.89 -2.83 15.44
CA TYR A 154 -3.31 -2.53 15.65
C TYR A 154 -4.16 -2.86 14.40
N VAL A 155 -3.68 -2.52 13.20
CA VAL A 155 -4.37 -2.90 11.96
C VAL A 155 -4.42 -4.42 11.82
N VAL A 156 -3.31 -5.11 12.07
CA VAL A 156 -3.26 -6.59 11.99
C VAL A 156 -4.29 -7.24 12.91
N ASP A 157 -4.43 -6.72 14.13
CA ASP A 157 -5.26 -7.30 15.17
C ASP A 157 -6.74 -6.87 15.08
N MET A 158 -6.99 -5.60 14.72
CA MET A 158 -8.30 -4.98 14.87
C MET A 158 -9.06 -4.74 13.57
N TYR A 159 -8.37 -4.71 12.42
CA TYR A 159 -9.07 -4.58 11.14
C TYR A 159 -9.96 -5.81 10.92
N PRO A 160 -11.23 -5.66 10.49
CA PRO A 160 -12.14 -6.79 10.37
C PRO A 160 -11.54 -7.95 9.56
N LYS A 161 -11.60 -9.16 10.12
CA LYS A 161 -11.26 -10.40 9.43
C LYS A 161 -12.54 -11.23 9.32
N VAL A 162 -13.15 -11.20 8.15
CA VAL A 162 -14.43 -11.89 7.89
C VAL A 162 -14.20 -12.99 6.87
N LYS A 163 -14.78 -14.16 7.14
CA LYS A 163 -14.64 -15.33 6.27
C LYS A 163 -15.08 -14.99 4.84
N ASP A 164 -14.30 -15.46 3.87
CA ASP A 164 -14.55 -15.32 2.43
C ASP A 164 -14.50 -13.87 1.90
N ILE A 165 -14.11 -12.90 2.72
CA ILE A 165 -13.87 -11.51 2.28
C ILE A 165 -12.38 -11.25 2.16
N THR A 166 -11.96 -10.75 1.00
CA THR A 166 -10.60 -10.26 0.76
C THR A 166 -10.62 -8.75 0.58
N THR A 167 -9.76 -8.05 1.30
CA THR A 167 -9.55 -6.60 1.21
C THR A 167 -8.34 -6.29 0.35
N TYR A 168 -8.56 -5.63 -0.78
CA TYR A 168 -7.50 -5.10 -1.64
C TYR A 168 -7.33 -3.62 -1.34
N TYR A 169 -6.10 -3.16 -1.08
CA TYR A 169 -5.87 -1.80 -0.62
C TYR A 169 -4.62 -1.17 -1.19
N ILE A 170 -4.64 0.16 -1.24
CA ILE A 170 -3.51 0.99 -1.63
C ILE A 170 -2.96 1.76 -0.42
N LEU A 171 -1.75 2.28 -0.58
CA LEU A 171 -1.15 3.20 0.39
C LEU A 171 -1.77 4.58 0.22
N GLY A 172 -2.05 5.24 1.35
CA GLY A 172 -2.45 6.64 1.39
C GLY A 172 -1.37 7.56 1.94
N SER A 173 -1.65 8.84 1.94
CA SER A 173 -0.70 9.88 2.35
C SER A 173 -0.30 9.80 3.83
N HIS A 174 -1.19 9.35 4.70
CA HIS A 174 -0.94 9.12 6.10
C HIS A 174 -0.09 7.86 6.32
N ASP A 175 -0.43 6.76 5.65
CA ASP A 175 0.34 5.52 5.69
C ASP A 175 1.80 5.73 5.28
N GLU A 176 2.03 6.57 4.26
CA GLU A 176 3.36 6.89 3.70
C GLU A 176 4.27 7.61 4.70
N THR A 177 3.70 8.28 5.69
CA THR A 177 4.50 9.03 6.67
C THR A 177 5.45 8.15 7.46
N HIS A 178 5.07 6.91 7.78
CA HIS A 178 5.96 5.97 8.46
C HIS A 178 7.18 5.64 7.61
N TYR A 179 6.98 5.38 6.31
CA TYR A 179 8.08 5.15 5.37
C TYR A 179 9.01 6.37 5.29
N LYS A 180 8.46 7.58 5.17
CA LYS A 180 9.22 8.82 5.09
C LYS A 180 10.03 9.11 6.36
N ASN A 181 9.51 8.71 7.52
CA ASN A 181 10.11 9.00 8.83
C ASN A 181 11.04 7.89 9.34
N GLY A 182 10.95 6.67 8.86
CA GLY A 182 11.73 5.57 9.39
C GLY A 182 11.99 4.43 8.43
N GLY A 183 11.44 4.51 7.22
CA GLY A 183 11.67 3.54 6.16
C GLY A 183 10.84 2.25 6.26
N ALA A 184 9.82 2.22 7.12
CA ALA A 184 8.90 1.09 7.22
C ALA A 184 7.58 1.39 6.51
N THR A 185 7.04 0.40 5.79
CA THR A 185 5.76 0.49 5.07
C THR A 185 4.72 -0.32 5.82
N VAL A 186 3.75 0.36 6.45
CA VAL A 186 2.65 -0.28 7.20
C VAL A 186 1.90 -1.26 6.31
N ASN A 187 1.58 -0.85 5.10
CA ASN A 187 0.79 -1.62 4.16
C ASN A 187 1.46 -2.94 3.76
N GLU A 188 2.77 -2.93 3.51
CA GLU A 188 3.52 -4.17 3.24
C GLU A 188 3.56 -5.07 4.48
N TRP A 189 3.73 -4.50 5.66
CA TRP A 189 3.75 -5.26 6.91
C TRP A 189 2.41 -5.96 7.15
N VAL A 190 1.31 -5.22 7.06
CA VAL A 190 -0.04 -5.76 7.21
C VAL A 190 -0.31 -6.90 6.22
N SER A 191 0.03 -6.71 4.94
CA SER A 191 -0.17 -7.74 3.91
C SER A 191 0.67 -9.01 4.13
N ARG A 192 1.80 -8.91 4.84
CA ARG A 192 2.59 -10.08 5.24
C ARG A 192 2.00 -10.83 6.44
N CYS A 193 1.29 -10.11 7.32
CA CYS A 193 0.69 -10.66 8.53
C CYS A 193 -0.75 -11.17 8.32
N ARG A 194 -1.43 -10.70 7.26
CA ARG A 194 -2.84 -10.94 6.97
C ARG A 194 -3.01 -11.49 5.56
N ASP A 195 -3.47 -12.72 5.44
CA ASP A 195 -3.77 -13.42 4.19
C ASP A 195 -5.03 -12.89 3.47
N ASP A 196 -5.92 -12.24 4.20
CA ASP A 196 -7.14 -11.61 3.73
C ASP A 196 -6.98 -10.12 3.35
N MET A 197 -5.78 -9.56 3.51
CA MET A 197 -5.47 -8.16 3.16
C MET A 197 -4.33 -8.11 2.13
N ILE A 198 -4.65 -7.67 0.93
CA ILE A 198 -3.72 -7.67 -0.21
C ILE A 198 -3.34 -6.25 -0.60
N TYR A 199 -2.08 -5.90 -0.38
CA TYR A 199 -1.52 -4.61 -0.76
C TYR A 199 -1.27 -4.53 -2.26
N LEU A 200 -1.83 -3.53 -2.92
CA LEU A 200 -1.77 -3.35 -4.37
C LEU A 200 -0.68 -2.38 -4.84
N GLY A 201 -0.14 -1.57 -3.94
CA GLY A 201 0.88 -0.58 -4.28
C GLY A 201 0.58 0.82 -3.73
N GLN A 202 1.45 1.77 -4.09
CA GLN A 202 1.38 3.15 -3.61
C GLN A 202 0.32 3.92 -4.38
N ASP A 203 -0.31 4.87 -3.73
CA ASP A 203 -1.17 5.94 -4.27
C ASP A 203 -2.23 5.52 -5.29
N THR A 204 -1.92 4.64 -6.23
CA THR A 204 -2.82 4.26 -7.32
C THR A 204 -2.69 2.78 -7.66
N ALA A 205 -3.81 2.09 -7.81
CA ALA A 205 -3.86 0.72 -8.32
C ALA A 205 -4.95 0.52 -9.36
N VAL A 206 -4.70 -0.39 -10.28
CA VAL A 206 -5.65 -0.82 -11.31
C VAL A 206 -6.15 -2.21 -10.99
N THR A 207 -7.45 -2.37 -10.86
CA THR A 207 -8.10 -3.66 -10.70
C THR A 207 -9.07 -3.92 -11.84
N ASN A 208 -9.24 -5.18 -12.21
CA ASN A 208 -10.27 -5.59 -13.14
C ASN A 208 -11.23 -6.54 -12.39
N ILE A 209 -12.46 -6.12 -12.25
CA ILE A 209 -13.49 -6.90 -11.55
C ILE A 209 -14.55 -7.26 -12.59
N ASN A 210 -14.66 -8.54 -12.90
CA ASN A 210 -15.59 -9.09 -13.90
C ASN A 210 -15.55 -8.33 -15.25
N GLY A 211 -14.34 -8.05 -15.75
CA GLY A 211 -14.13 -7.34 -17.01
C GLY A 211 -14.29 -5.82 -16.92
N ILE A 212 -14.66 -5.26 -15.78
CA ILE A 212 -14.74 -3.83 -15.56
C ILE A 212 -13.46 -3.33 -14.93
N LYS A 213 -12.81 -2.37 -15.60
CA LYS A 213 -11.59 -1.74 -15.12
C LYS A 213 -11.90 -0.66 -14.08
N PHE A 214 -11.40 -0.86 -12.86
CA PHE A 214 -11.39 0.12 -11.77
C PHE A 214 -10.00 0.70 -11.61
N VAL A 215 -9.94 1.95 -11.19
CA VAL A 215 -8.73 2.57 -10.64
C VAL A 215 -9.05 3.04 -9.24
N MET A 216 -8.23 2.64 -8.28
CA MET A 216 -8.19 3.20 -6.93
C MET A 216 -7.12 4.27 -6.92
N ASP A 217 -7.38 5.41 -6.32
CA ASP A 217 -6.47 6.56 -6.29
C ASP A 217 -6.53 7.25 -4.92
N HIS A 218 -5.36 7.51 -4.33
CA HIS A 218 -5.24 8.30 -3.12
C HIS A 218 -4.32 9.48 -3.39
N PRO A 219 -4.86 10.57 -3.99
CA PRO A 219 -4.04 11.68 -4.45
C PRO A 219 -3.51 12.51 -3.29
N GLY A 220 -2.36 13.14 -3.48
CA GLY A 220 -1.85 14.13 -2.53
C GLY A 220 -2.51 15.50 -2.68
N GLY A 221 -2.19 16.39 -1.73
CA GLY A 221 -2.62 17.80 -1.72
C GLY A 221 -4.02 18.02 -1.13
N GLY A 222 -4.34 19.25 -0.74
CA GLY A 222 -5.61 19.59 -0.08
C GLY A 222 -6.84 19.48 -0.99
N SER A 223 -8.04 19.56 -0.41
CA SER A 223 -9.30 19.61 -1.16
C SER A 223 -9.45 20.93 -1.95
N SER A 224 -10.33 20.94 -2.96
CA SER A 224 -10.72 22.15 -3.68
C SER A 224 -12.13 22.60 -3.27
N GLN A 225 -12.45 23.87 -3.55
CA GLN A 225 -13.79 24.41 -3.27
C GLN A 225 -14.87 23.66 -4.08
N SER A 226 -14.59 23.34 -5.34
CA SER A 226 -15.46 22.50 -6.15
C SER A 226 -15.07 21.04 -5.94
N LEU A 227 -16.03 20.20 -5.51
CA LEU A 227 -15.81 18.77 -5.24
C LEU A 227 -15.29 18.04 -6.49
N SER A 228 -15.83 18.33 -7.65
CA SER A 228 -15.47 17.64 -8.89
C SER A 228 -14.15 18.08 -9.52
N TYR A 229 -13.59 19.23 -9.14
CA TYR A 229 -12.45 19.83 -9.85
C TYR A 229 -11.21 18.94 -9.86
N LYS A 230 -10.74 18.52 -8.71
CA LYS A 230 -9.55 17.68 -8.61
C LYS A 230 -9.75 16.28 -9.20
N PRO A 231 -10.86 15.57 -8.91
CA PRO A 231 -11.17 14.34 -9.60
C PRO A 231 -11.26 14.46 -11.13
N GLN A 232 -11.81 15.53 -11.66
CA GLN A 232 -11.81 15.78 -13.12
C GLN A 232 -10.38 15.90 -13.66
N LYS A 233 -9.50 16.62 -12.96
CA LYS A 233 -8.08 16.72 -13.33
C LYS A 233 -7.39 15.36 -13.30
N ARG A 234 -7.69 14.51 -12.32
CA ARG A 234 -7.17 13.12 -12.29
C ARG A 234 -7.62 12.32 -13.52
N ILE A 235 -8.89 12.47 -13.94
CA ILE A 235 -9.41 11.81 -15.15
C ILE A 235 -8.76 12.38 -16.43
N GLU A 236 -8.46 13.68 -16.49
CA GLU A 236 -7.85 14.32 -17.65
C GLU A 236 -6.44 13.82 -17.93
N ILE A 237 -5.64 13.58 -16.91
CA ILE A 237 -4.25 13.08 -17.07
C ILE A 237 -4.18 11.59 -17.45
N LEU A 238 -5.28 10.85 -17.33
CA LEU A 238 -5.30 9.45 -17.76
C LEU A 238 -5.24 9.36 -19.27
N GLU A 239 -4.35 8.53 -19.77
CA GLU A 239 -4.17 8.34 -21.22
C GLU A 239 -5.44 7.86 -21.92
N SER A 240 -5.70 8.43 -23.09
CA SER A 240 -6.81 8.03 -23.95
C SER A 240 -6.66 6.55 -24.33
N GLY A 241 -7.75 5.78 -24.23
CA GLY A 241 -7.75 4.33 -24.47
C GLY A 241 -7.43 3.47 -23.25
N HIS A 242 -6.83 4.04 -22.21
CA HIS A 242 -6.51 3.31 -20.95
C HIS A 242 -7.39 3.75 -19.77
N LYS A 243 -8.38 4.62 -20.00
CA LYS A 243 -9.26 5.10 -18.93
C LYS A 243 -10.05 3.96 -18.28
N PRO A 244 -10.21 4.01 -16.95
CA PRO A 244 -11.07 3.07 -16.25
C PRO A 244 -12.55 3.34 -16.56
N LYS A 245 -13.40 2.38 -16.26
CA LYS A 245 -14.85 2.61 -16.19
C LYS A 245 -15.26 3.25 -14.89
N VAL A 246 -14.51 2.93 -13.80
CA VAL A 246 -14.75 3.45 -12.46
C VAL A 246 -13.43 3.96 -11.87
N LEU A 247 -13.46 5.16 -11.31
CA LEU A 247 -12.38 5.76 -10.54
C LEU A 247 -12.85 5.95 -9.10
N LEU A 248 -12.17 5.33 -8.15
CA LEU A 248 -12.42 5.43 -6.72
C LEU A 248 -11.33 6.32 -6.11
N ILE A 249 -11.71 7.37 -5.40
CA ILE A 249 -10.76 8.34 -4.84
C ILE A 249 -10.96 8.46 -3.34
N GLY A 250 -9.92 8.17 -2.55
CA GLY A 250 -9.82 8.48 -1.13
C GLY A 250 -9.32 9.91 -0.87
N HIS A 251 -8.77 10.17 0.31
CA HIS A 251 -8.08 11.40 0.70
C HIS A 251 -8.94 12.63 0.99
N TYR A 252 -9.98 12.86 0.20
CA TYR A 252 -10.77 14.10 0.32
C TYR A 252 -11.84 14.02 1.41
N HIS A 253 -12.11 12.84 1.96
CA HIS A 253 -13.11 12.58 3.01
C HIS A 253 -14.52 13.03 2.62
N LYS A 254 -14.89 12.86 1.35
CA LYS A 254 -16.17 13.33 0.83
C LYS A 254 -16.92 12.21 0.13
N SER A 255 -18.23 12.19 0.29
CA SER A 255 -19.10 11.32 -0.47
C SER A 255 -19.60 12.07 -1.70
N TYR A 256 -19.04 11.77 -2.86
CA TYR A 256 -19.43 12.43 -4.10
C TYR A 256 -19.36 11.48 -5.29
N PHE A 257 -20.39 11.48 -6.11
CA PHE A 257 -20.47 10.69 -7.34
C PHE A 257 -20.76 11.58 -8.54
N PHE A 258 -20.04 11.36 -9.62
CA PHE A 258 -20.29 12.01 -10.90
C PHE A 258 -19.74 11.20 -12.07
N VAL A 259 -20.15 11.55 -13.29
CA VAL A 259 -19.62 10.97 -14.52
C VAL A 259 -18.90 12.05 -15.32
N TYR A 260 -17.65 11.79 -15.68
CA TYR A 260 -16.87 12.70 -16.51
C TYR A 260 -16.05 11.93 -17.54
N ARG A 261 -16.14 12.32 -18.81
CA ARG A 261 -15.45 11.67 -19.93
C ARG A 261 -15.62 10.13 -19.94
N ASN A 262 -16.85 9.67 -19.71
CA ASN A 262 -17.22 8.25 -19.62
C ASN A 262 -16.58 7.47 -18.45
N VAL A 263 -15.99 8.14 -17.48
CA VAL A 263 -15.50 7.56 -16.22
C VAL A 263 -16.50 7.88 -15.11
N ARG A 264 -16.95 6.85 -14.40
CA ARG A 264 -17.73 6.99 -13.17
C ARG A 264 -16.75 7.25 -12.04
N CYS A 265 -16.78 8.44 -11.45
CA CYS A 265 -15.92 8.82 -10.35
C CYS A 265 -16.70 8.79 -9.04
N ILE A 266 -16.11 8.17 -8.04
CA ILE A 266 -16.63 8.09 -6.69
C ILE A 266 -15.54 8.60 -5.74
N GLU A 267 -15.78 9.72 -5.08
CA GLU A 267 -15.03 10.10 -3.91
C GLU A 267 -15.57 9.29 -2.73
N VAL A 268 -14.69 8.50 -2.13
CA VAL A 268 -15.04 7.58 -1.05
C VAL A 268 -14.99 8.34 0.27
N PRO A 269 -16.05 8.34 1.08
CA PRO A 269 -16.06 9.02 2.36
C PRO A 269 -15.09 8.37 3.34
N SER A 270 -14.61 9.17 4.29
CA SER A 270 -13.79 8.68 5.39
C SER A 270 -14.62 7.90 6.40
N LEU A 271 -14.03 6.82 6.93
CA LEU A 271 -14.52 6.10 8.11
C LEU A 271 -13.82 6.57 9.41
N CYS A 272 -13.24 7.74 9.39
CA CYS A 272 -12.79 8.48 10.56
C CYS A 272 -13.68 9.70 10.75
N SER A 273 -14.14 9.97 11.97
CA SER A 273 -14.94 11.17 12.23
C SER A 273 -14.07 12.43 12.18
N LYS A 274 -14.71 13.57 12.08
CA LYS A 274 -14.05 14.87 11.89
C LYS A 274 -13.04 15.17 12.97
N THR A 275 -11.78 15.35 12.57
CA THR A 275 -10.67 15.69 13.46
C THR A 275 -10.64 17.19 13.79
N GLN A 276 -9.91 17.58 14.85
CA GLN A 276 -9.72 19.00 15.18
C GLN A 276 -9.01 19.76 14.05
N PHE A 277 -8.09 19.13 13.35
CA PHE A 277 -7.44 19.72 12.18
C PHE A 277 -8.46 20.07 11.09
N GLN A 278 -9.32 19.13 10.73
CA GLN A 278 -10.37 19.36 9.72
C GLN A 278 -11.35 20.45 10.18
N GLN A 279 -11.69 20.47 11.48
CA GLN A 279 -12.56 21.51 12.04
C GLN A 279 -11.94 22.90 11.92
N LYS A 280 -10.66 23.05 12.29
CA LYS A 280 -9.93 24.33 12.18
C LYS A 280 -9.80 24.81 10.73
N GLN A 281 -9.64 23.89 9.78
CA GLN A 281 -9.53 24.22 8.37
C GLN A 281 -10.89 24.39 7.67
N GLY A 282 -12.00 24.24 8.38
CA GLY A 282 -13.35 24.34 7.79
C GLY A 282 -13.64 23.22 6.77
N LEU A 283 -12.94 22.09 6.86
CA LEU A 283 -13.16 20.98 5.98
C LEU A 283 -14.42 20.20 6.40
N SER A 284 -15.22 19.79 5.41
CA SER A 284 -16.33 18.85 5.63
C SER A 284 -15.78 17.42 5.70
N ASN A 285 -16.45 16.60 6.46
CA ASN A 285 -16.36 15.15 6.34
C ASN A 285 -17.39 14.71 5.35
#